data_8d926822cfb5ba0041d32ee86f81f467
#
_entry.id   8d926822cfb5ba0041d32ee86f81f467
#
_cell.length_a   1.000
_cell.length_b   1.000
_cell.length_c   1.000
_cell.angle_alpha   90.00
_cell.angle_beta   90.00
_cell.angle_gamma   90.00
#
_symmetry.space_group_name_H-M   'P 1'
#
loop_
_entity.id
_entity.type
_entity.pdbx_description
1 polymer ?
#
loop_
_entity_poly.entity_id
_entity_poly.type
_entity_poly.pdbx_seq_one_letter_code
_entity_poly.pdbx_strand_id
1 'polypeptide(L)'
;VLLGCSYSTEIDMWSLGCILIEMHTGEPLFSGQDEGDQIVKIYELLGPPPHHMIQAGTKGLKYFRANAEGTGYVLRDPPRNVKHRSLNEILGVETGGPDGRRLNEPGHSVTDYLKLKDLILKMLAYSPAERITPFQAISHSFFDSTESAEVQTDAAAAAPGASSSQPPATAPAPAPG
;
A
#
# COMPACT_ATOMS: atom_id res chain seq x y z
N VAL A 1 6.98 -9.14 -19.90
CA VAL A 1 7.86 -10.31 -19.98
C VAL A 1 7.05 -11.58 -20.23
N LEU A 2 6.19 -12.04 -19.29
CA LEU A 2 5.44 -13.31 -19.41
C LEU A 2 4.58 -13.42 -20.68
N LEU A 3 3.98 -12.34 -21.14
CA LEU A 3 3.21 -12.31 -22.38
C LEU A 3 4.10 -12.20 -23.63
N GLY A 4 5.41 -12.01 -23.46
CA GLY A 4 6.33 -11.80 -24.57
C GLY A 4 6.24 -10.41 -25.21
N CYS A 5 5.75 -9.41 -24.48
CA CYS A 5 5.84 -8.01 -24.87
C CYS A 5 7.24 -7.46 -24.59
N SER A 6 7.63 -6.41 -25.33
CA SER A 6 8.82 -5.62 -25.00
C SER A 6 8.69 -5.03 -23.60
N TYR A 7 9.81 -4.88 -22.91
CA TYR A 7 9.86 -4.28 -21.56
C TYR A 7 11.08 -3.37 -21.43
N SER A 8 11.03 -2.46 -20.51
CA SER A 8 12.06 -1.49 -20.19
C SER A 8 12.13 -1.33 -18.67
N THR A 9 12.73 -0.26 -18.18
CA THR A 9 12.97 0.00 -16.75
C THR A 9 11.69 0.04 -15.90
N GLU A 10 10.52 0.25 -16.49
CA GLU A 10 9.23 0.24 -15.78
C GLU A 10 8.93 -1.11 -15.10
N ILE A 11 9.63 -2.20 -15.52
CA ILE A 11 9.49 -3.50 -14.87
C ILE A 11 9.97 -3.47 -13.42
N ASP A 12 10.92 -2.60 -13.09
CA ASP A 12 11.46 -2.47 -11.73
C ASP A 12 10.38 -1.95 -10.76
N MET A 13 9.47 -1.09 -11.24
CA MET A 13 8.33 -0.64 -10.44
C MET A 13 7.34 -1.77 -10.13
N TRP A 14 7.13 -2.69 -11.09
CA TRP A 14 6.34 -3.90 -10.84
C TRP A 14 7.00 -4.78 -9.77
N SER A 15 8.29 -5.00 -9.90
CA SER A 15 9.07 -5.79 -8.94
C SER A 15 9.04 -5.16 -7.55
N LEU A 16 9.20 -3.83 -7.47
CA LEU A 16 9.08 -3.10 -6.21
C LEU A 16 7.71 -3.28 -5.56
N GLY A 17 6.62 -3.18 -6.34
CA GLY A 17 5.27 -3.43 -5.84
C GLY A 17 5.11 -4.83 -5.24
N CYS A 18 5.67 -5.86 -5.87
CA CYS A 18 5.67 -7.22 -5.33
C CYS A 18 6.48 -7.32 -4.02
N ILE A 19 7.68 -6.73 -3.98
CA ILE A 19 8.57 -6.73 -2.81
C ILE A 19 7.90 -6.03 -1.62
N LEU A 20 7.23 -4.89 -1.83
CA LEU A 20 6.55 -4.17 -0.75
C LEU A 20 5.45 -5.02 -0.10
N ILE A 21 4.71 -5.78 -0.89
CA ILE A 21 3.70 -6.71 -0.35
C ILE A 21 4.37 -7.85 0.40
N GLU A 22 5.42 -8.45 -0.15
CA GLU A 22 6.15 -9.53 0.51
C GLU A 22 6.76 -9.06 1.84
N MET A 23 7.34 -7.87 1.89
CA MET A 23 7.84 -7.29 3.15
C MET A 23 6.72 -7.05 4.17
N HIS A 24 5.53 -6.71 3.71
CA HIS A 24 4.37 -6.45 4.59
C HIS A 24 3.73 -7.74 5.11
N THR A 25 3.60 -8.76 4.26
CA THR A 25 2.87 -10.00 4.56
C THR A 25 3.77 -11.14 5.02
N GLY A 26 5.04 -11.13 4.64
CA GLY A 26 5.99 -12.23 4.81
C GLY A 26 5.87 -13.30 3.71
N GLU A 27 4.95 -13.13 2.75
CA GLU A 27 4.69 -14.12 1.70
C GLU A 27 4.81 -13.47 0.30
N PRO A 28 5.43 -14.16 -0.68
CA PRO A 28 5.51 -13.67 -2.05
C PRO A 28 4.12 -13.43 -2.64
N LEU A 29 3.91 -12.26 -3.26
CA LEU A 29 2.63 -11.92 -3.86
C LEU A 29 2.23 -12.90 -4.97
N PHE A 30 3.20 -13.28 -5.80
CA PHE A 30 3.05 -14.19 -6.93
C PHE A 30 4.11 -15.29 -6.84
N SER A 31 3.72 -16.49 -6.43
CA SER A 31 4.59 -17.66 -6.23
C SER A 31 4.25 -18.79 -7.20
N GLY A 32 4.30 -18.52 -8.51
CA GLY A 32 4.04 -19.51 -9.54
C GLY A 32 5.16 -20.54 -9.65
N GLN A 33 4.79 -21.81 -9.82
CA GLN A 33 5.74 -22.91 -9.99
C GLN A 33 6.36 -22.93 -11.41
N ASP A 34 5.61 -22.41 -12.36
CA ASP A 34 6.04 -22.23 -13.75
C ASP A 34 5.42 -20.96 -14.34
N GLU A 35 5.72 -20.68 -15.62
CA GLU A 35 5.24 -19.49 -16.33
C GLU A 35 3.70 -19.43 -16.42
N GLY A 36 3.06 -20.58 -16.61
CA GLY A 36 1.59 -20.67 -16.68
C GLY A 36 0.93 -20.43 -15.35
N ASP A 37 1.42 -21.06 -14.28
CA ASP A 37 0.94 -20.86 -12.91
C ASP A 37 1.17 -19.42 -12.46
N GLN A 38 2.30 -18.82 -12.83
CA GLN A 38 2.56 -17.40 -12.54
C GLN A 38 1.53 -16.48 -13.19
N ILE A 39 1.15 -16.73 -14.43
CA ILE A 39 0.10 -15.98 -15.13
C ILE A 39 -1.25 -16.15 -14.44
N VAL A 40 -1.59 -17.36 -13.99
CA VAL A 40 -2.83 -17.62 -13.25
C VAL A 40 -2.85 -16.79 -11.95
N LYS A 41 -1.78 -16.79 -11.17
CA LYS A 41 -1.70 -16.03 -9.91
C LYS A 41 -1.82 -14.52 -10.12
N ILE A 42 -1.26 -14.00 -11.20
CA ILE A 42 -1.42 -12.59 -11.57
C ILE A 42 -2.88 -12.32 -11.98
N TYR A 43 -3.47 -13.19 -12.79
CA TYR A 43 -4.86 -13.10 -13.21
C TYR A 43 -5.85 -13.14 -12.02
N GLU A 44 -5.58 -13.98 -11.03
CA GLU A 44 -6.41 -14.09 -9.82
C GLU A 44 -6.48 -12.79 -9.02
N LEU A 45 -5.41 -11.98 -9.05
CA LEU A 45 -5.35 -10.71 -8.33
C LEU A 45 -5.79 -9.52 -9.18
N LEU A 46 -5.27 -9.41 -10.41
CA LEU A 46 -5.41 -8.23 -11.25
C LEU A 46 -6.44 -8.38 -12.38
N GLY A 47 -6.98 -9.59 -12.56
CA GLY A 47 -7.85 -9.88 -13.71
C GLY A 47 -7.07 -10.04 -15.03
N PRO A 48 -7.77 -9.99 -16.18
CA PRO A 48 -7.14 -10.16 -17.49
C PRO A 48 -6.26 -8.95 -17.86
N PRO A 49 -5.11 -9.19 -18.51
CA PRO A 49 -4.34 -8.11 -19.12
C PRO A 49 -5.14 -7.39 -20.21
N PRO A 50 -4.80 -6.12 -20.53
CA PRO A 50 -5.41 -5.38 -21.62
C PRO A 50 -5.32 -6.13 -22.96
N HIS A 51 -6.37 -6.06 -23.77
CA HIS A 51 -6.50 -6.78 -25.05
C HIS A 51 -5.28 -6.57 -25.96
N HIS A 52 -4.84 -5.32 -26.11
CA HIS A 52 -3.70 -4.97 -26.96
C HIS A 52 -2.40 -5.67 -26.52
N MET A 53 -2.20 -5.89 -25.22
CA MET A 53 -1.02 -6.60 -24.71
C MET A 53 -1.08 -8.10 -24.97
N ILE A 54 -2.27 -8.70 -24.90
CA ILE A 54 -2.46 -10.12 -25.24
C ILE A 54 -2.21 -10.35 -26.72
N GLN A 55 -2.69 -9.42 -27.57
CA GLN A 55 -2.54 -9.51 -29.02
C GLN A 55 -1.11 -9.22 -29.51
N ALA A 56 -0.45 -8.21 -28.91
CA ALA A 56 0.91 -7.83 -29.28
C ALA A 56 1.98 -8.78 -28.72
N GLY A 57 1.67 -9.44 -27.61
CA GLY A 57 2.62 -10.35 -26.95
C GLY A 57 2.78 -11.67 -27.70
N THR A 58 4.02 -12.10 -27.94
CA THR A 58 4.33 -13.35 -28.65
C THR A 58 3.78 -14.60 -27.96
N LYS A 59 3.50 -14.51 -26.65
CA LYS A 59 2.95 -15.59 -25.83
C LYS A 59 1.50 -15.31 -25.36
N GLY A 60 0.92 -14.16 -25.69
CA GLY A 60 -0.40 -13.77 -25.19
C GLY A 60 -1.47 -14.82 -25.51
N LEU A 61 -1.59 -15.22 -26.77
CA LEU A 61 -2.55 -16.23 -27.23
C LEU A 61 -2.22 -17.67 -26.80
N LYS A 62 -1.04 -17.93 -26.26
CA LYS A 62 -0.71 -19.20 -25.61
C LYS A 62 -1.52 -19.38 -24.34
N TYR A 63 -1.70 -18.32 -23.55
CA TYR A 63 -2.32 -18.35 -22.23
C TYR A 63 -3.76 -17.82 -22.20
N PHE A 64 -4.14 -17.01 -23.19
CA PHE A 64 -5.47 -16.37 -23.25
C PHE A 64 -6.20 -16.73 -24.54
N ARG A 65 -7.53 -16.77 -24.47
CA ARG A 65 -8.43 -16.91 -25.62
C ARG A 65 -9.57 -15.89 -25.49
N ALA A 66 -10.16 -15.52 -26.62
CA ALA A 66 -11.37 -14.70 -26.57
C ALA A 66 -12.47 -15.42 -25.77
N ASN A 67 -13.24 -14.64 -25.01
CA ASN A 67 -14.44 -15.16 -24.34
C ASN A 67 -15.52 -15.50 -25.40
N ALA A 68 -16.59 -16.18 -24.97
CA ALA A 68 -17.66 -16.61 -25.87
C ALA A 68 -18.39 -15.44 -26.55
N GLU A 69 -18.37 -14.27 -25.91
CA GLU A 69 -19.04 -13.05 -26.38
C GLU A 69 -18.14 -12.21 -27.31
N GLY A 70 -16.87 -12.54 -27.44
CA GLY A 70 -15.91 -11.76 -28.24
C GLY A 70 -15.56 -10.39 -27.65
N THR A 71 -15.99 -10.10 -26.43
CA THR A 71 -15.82 -8.80 -25.78
C THR A 71 -14.53 -8.71 -24.94
N GLY A 72 -13.87 -9.84 -24.67
CA GLY A 72 -12.71 -9.90 -23.79
C GLY A 72 -11.88 -11.16 -23.96
N TYR A 73 -10.88 -11.28 -23.09
CA TYR A 73 -10.02 -12.45 -23.01
C TYR A 73 -10.18 -13.13 -21.65
N VAL A 74 -10.10 -14.46 -21.66
CA VAL A 74 -10.08 -15.32 -20.49
C VAL A 74 -8.89 -16.27 -20.58
N LEU A 75 -8.50 -16.83 -19.45
CA LEU A 75 -7.48 -17.89 -19.45
C LEU A 75 -7.90 -19.04 -20.38
N ARG A 76 -6.96 -19.58 -21.16
CA ARG A 76 -7.22 -20.67 -22.10
C ARG A 76 -7.54 -21.97 -21.36
N ASP A 77 -6.69 -22.31 -20.41
CA ASP A 77 -6.75 -23.54 -19.62
C ASP A 77 -6.73 -23.19 -18.13
N PRO A 78 -7.82 -22.61 -17.57
CA PRO A 78 -7.85 -22.23 -16.18
C PRO A 78 -7.83 -23.50 -15.30
N PRO A 79 -7.11 -23.47 -14.16
CA PRO A 79 -7.27 -24.49 -13.14
C PRO A 79 -8.73 -24.57 -12.68
N ARG A 80 -9.16 -25.75 -12.18
CA ARG A 80 -10.57 -25.99 -11.77
C ARG A 80 -11.10 -24.97 -10.76
N ASN A 81 -10.22 -24.35 -9.98
CA ASN A 81 -10.57 -23.42 -8.92
C ASN A 81 -9.71 -22.13 -9.06
N VAL A 82 -9.95 -21.33 -10.09
CA VAL A 82 -9.44 -19.95 -10.13
C VAL A 82 -10.16 -19.16 -9.05
N LYS A 83 -9.42 -18.66 -8.06
CA LYS A 83 -9.97 -17.85 -6.98
C LYS A 83 -9.56 -16.39 -7.21
N HIS A 84 -10.51 -15.49 -7.24
CA HIS A 84 -10.19 -14.08 -7.14
C HIS A 84 -9.53 -13.80 -5.79
N ARG A 85 -8.34 -13.20 -5.82
CA ARG A 85 -7.62 -12.74 -4.63
C ARG A 85 -7.91 -11.26 -4.42
N SER A 86 -8.20 -10.89 -3.19
CA SER A 86 -8.44 -9.50 -2.84
C SER A 86 -7.18 -8.86 -2.27
N LEU A 87 -6.73 -7.76 -2.87
CA LEU A 87 -5.61 -7.00 -2.31
C LEU A 87 -5.97 -6.38 -0.94
N ASN A 88 -7.25 -6.08 -0.68
CA ASN A 88 -7.70 -5.65 0.65
C ASN A 88 -7.43 -6.73 1.71
N GLU A 89 -7.76 -7.99 1.39
CA GLU A 89 -7.54 -9.12 2.32
C GLU A 89 -6.05 -9.37 2.51
N ILE A 90 -5.26 -9.35 1.43
CA ILE A 90 -3.81 -9.57 1.48
C ILE A 90 -3.13 -8.50 2.33
N LEU A 91 -3.51 -7.25 2.19
CA LEU A 91 -2.96 -6.14 2.96
C LEU A 91 -3.53 -6.05 4.39
N GLY A 92 -4.66 -6.71 4.66
CA GLY A 92 -5.36 -6.59 5.93
C GLY A 92 -5.94 -5.19 6.15
N VAL A 93 -6.55 -4.60 5.10
CA VAL A 93 -7.03 -3.21 5.13
C VAL A 93 -7.98 -2.95 6.29
N GLU A 94 -8.94 -3.86 6.49
CA GLU A 94 -9.99 -3.71 7.52
C GLU A 94 -9.54 -4.23 8.90
N THR A 95 -8.40 -4.92 8.96
CA THR A 95 -7.96 -5.62 10.17
C THR A 95 -6.72 -5.01 10.81
N GLY A 96 -6.17 -3.91 10.26
CA GLY A 96 -4.93 -3.33 10.75
C GLY A 96 -3.71 -4.19 10.39
N GLY A 97 -3.64 -4.60 9.13
CA GLY A 97 -2.56 -5.42 8.56
C GLY A 97 -2.83 -6.92 8.60
N PRO A 98 -1.92 -7.73 8.05
CA PRO A 98 -2.02 -9.17 8.05
C PRO A 98 -2.21 -9.71 9.48
N ASP A 99 -3.20 -10.58 9.65
CA ASP A 99 -3.57 -11.18 10.95
C ASP A 99 -3.94 -10.17 12.07
N GLY A 100 -4.24 -8.92 11.72
CA GLY A 100 -4.61 -7.89 12.69
C GLY A 100 -3.48 -7.42 13.59
N ARG A 101 -2.22 -7.67 13.22
CA ARG A 101 -1.05 -7.43 14.08
C ARG A 101 -0.81 -5.97 14.44
N ARG A 102 -1.34 -5.03 13.65
CA ARG A 102 -1.12 -3.59 13.79
C ARG A 102 -2.43 -2.82 14.08
N LEU A 103 -3.48 -3.54 14.49
CA LEU A 103 -4.78 -2.93 14.77
C LEU A 103 -4.64 -1.86 15.87
N ASN A 104 -5.16 -0.67 15.60
CA ASN A 104 -5.10 0.52 16.47
C ASN A 104 -3.70 1.13 16.67
N GLU A 105 -2.68 0.70 15.90
CA GLU A 105 -1.39 1.39 15.91
C GLU A 105 -1.43 2.63 14.99
N PRO A 106 -0.72 3.72 15.33
CA PRO A 106 -0.58 4.89 14.46
C PRO A 106 -0.01 4.50 13.09
N GLY A 107 -0.54 5.09 12.00
CA GLY A 107 -0.12 4.78 10.63
C GLY A 107 -0.67 3.45 10.08
N HIS A 108 -1.61 2.81 10.81
CA HIS A 108 -2.23 1.54 10.42
C HIS A 108 -3.76 1.62 10.36
N SER A 109 -4.29 2.80 10.05
CA SER A 109 -5.72 2.98 9.80
C SER A 109 -6.16 2.38 8.46
N VAL A 110 -7.46 2.17 8.29
CA VAL A 110 -8.05 1.78 6.99
C VAL A 110 -7.62 2.74 5.88
N THR A 111 -7.58 4.05 6.18
CA THR A 111 -7.15 5.07 5.22
C THR A 111 -5.70 4.90 4.79
N ASP A 112 -4.79 4.58 5.72
CA ASP A 112 -3.38 4.36 5.41
C ASP A 112 -3.20 3.13 4.52
N TYR A 113 -3.91 2.06 4.82
CA TYR A 113 -3.91 0.85 3.98
C TYR A 113 -4.54 1.07 2.60
N LEU A 114 -5.57 1.91 2.48
CA LEU A 114 -6.14 2.26 1.18
C LEU A 114 -5.17 3.08 0.33
N LYS A 115 -4.40 3.99 0.94
CA LYS A 115 -3.32 4.71 0.25
C LYS A 115 -2.20 3.76 -0.20
N LEU A 116 -1.79 2.82 0.66
CA LEU A 116 -0.82 1.78 0.30
C LEU A 116 -1.32 0.94 -0.87
N LYS A 117 -2.57 0.47 -0.80
CA LYS A 117 -3.21 -0.30 -1.87
C LYS A 117 -3.21 0.44 -3.19
N ASP A 118 -3.55 1.73 -3.19
CA ASP A 118 -3.58 2.56 -4.40
C ASP A 118 -2.18 2.67 -5.02
N LEU A 119 -1.15 2.93 -4.22
CA LEU A 119 0.24 2.94 -4.67
C LEU A 119 0.65 1.59 -5.29
N ILE A 120 0.36 0.49 -4.63
CA ILE A 120 0.67 -0.86 -5.11
C ILE A 120 -0.04 -1.15 -6.44
N LEU A 121 -1.32 -0.84 -6.58
CA LEU A 121 -2.06 -1.05 -7.83
C LEU A 121 -1.47 -0.23 -8.99
N LYS A 122 -1.01 0.99 -8.73
CA LYS A 122 -0.30 1.81 -9.72
C LYS A 122 1.06 1.22 -10.11
N MET A 123 1.77 0.58 -9.17
CA MET A 123 3.01 -0.16 -9.46
C MET A 123 2.76 -1.45 -10.24
N LEU A 124 1.63 -2.11 -10.00
CA LEU A 124 1.22 -3.36 -10.64
C LEU A 124 0.34 -3.13 -11.89
N ALA A 125 0.29 -1.93 -12.45
CA ALA A 125 -0.38 -1.69 -13.72
C ALA A 125 0.24 -2.56 -14.82
N TYR A 126 -0.60 -3.25 -15.62
CA TYR A 126 -0.13 -4.11 -16.71
C TYR A 126 0.64 -3.34 -17.75
N SER A 127 0.08 -2.22 -18.20
CA SER A 127 0.69 -1.34 -19.20
C SER A 127 1.88 -0.59 -18.60
N PRO A 128 3.10 -0.70 -19.16
CA PRO A 128 4.23 0.10 -18.71
C PRO A 128 3.97 1.61 -18.77
N ALA A 129 3.20 2.07 -19.76
CA ALA A 129 2.87 3.50 -19.92
C ALA A 129 1.90 4.02 -18.84
N GLU A 130 1.09 3.15 -18.24
CA GLU A 130 0.16 3.48 -17.16
C GLU A 130 0.78 3.25 -15.77
N ARG A 131 1.91 2.55 -15.73
CA ARG A 131 2.57 2.22 -14.48
C ARG A 131 3.22 3.46 -13.87
N ILE A 132 3.05 3.65 -12.57
CA ILE A 132 3.63 4.77 -11.85
C ILE A 132 5.15 4.78 -11.98
N THR A 133 5.73 5.95 -12.26
CA THR A 133 7.18 6.14 -12.31
C THR A 133 7.75 6.32 -10.91
N PRO A 134 9.06 6.10 -10.68
CA PRO A 134 9.70 6.38 -9.37
C PRO A 134 9.44 7.80 -8.87
N PHE A 135 9.53 8.79 -9.75
CA PHE A 135 9.29 10.19 -9.40
C PHE A 135 7.83 10.45 -8.95
N GLN A 136 6.87 9.86 -9.64
CA GLN A 136 5.45 9.97 -9.24
C GLN A 136 5.19 9.20 -7.94
N ALA A 137 5.85 8.06 -7.76
CA ALA A 137 5.67 7.21 -6.58
C ALA A 137 6.09 7.93 -5.29
N ILE A 138 7.22 8.63 -5.27
CA ILE A 138 7.68 9.39 -4.08
C ILE A 138 6.78 10.58 -3.73
N SER A 139 5.97 11.05 -4.68
CA SER A 139 4.97 12.13 -4.49
C SER A 139 3.57 11.58 -4.25
N HIS A 140 3.42 10.28 -3.99
CA HIS A 140 2.13 9.66 -3.77
C HIS A 140 1.61 9.94 -2.36
N SER A 141 0.29 10.10 -2.22
CA SER A 141 -0.37 10.40 -0.93
C SER A 141 -0.11 9.38 0.19
N PHE A 142 0.41 8.21 -0.14
CA PHE A 142 0.89 7.25 0.85
C PHE A 142 2.03 7.80 1.72
N PHE A 143 2.86 8.69 1.15
CA PHE A 143 3.98 9.32 1.86
C PHE A 143 3.61 10.66 2.50
N ASP A 144 2.36 11.13 2.34
CA ASP A 144 1.89 12.30 3.07
C ASP A 144 1.78 11.94 4.55
N SER A 145 2.70 12.46 5.36
CA SER A 145 2.78 12.18 6.79
C SER A 145 1.48 12.57 7.49
N THR A 146 0.88 11.65 8.20
CA THR A 146 -0.21 11.93 9.17
C THR A 146 0.32 12.63 10.42
N GLU A 147 1.64 12.84 10.54
CA GLU A 147 2.26 13.50 11.71
C GLU A 147 1.91 14.97 11.91
N SER A 148 1.30 15.63 10.92
CA SER A 148 0.93 17.05 11.07
C SER A 148 -0.29 17.30 11.97
N ALA A 149 -1.00 16.28 12.43
CA ALA A 149 -2.21 16.43 13.24
C ALA A 149 -1.98 16.31 14.76
N GLU A 150 -0.86 15.75 15.21
CA GLU A 150 -0.64 15.51 16.66
C GLU A 150 0.23 16.56 17.35
N VAL A 151 0.93 17.45 16.63
CA VAL A 151 1.83 18.45 17.23
C VAL A 151 1.08 19.72 17.68
N GLN A 152 -0.21 19.88 17.38
CA GLN A 152 -0.97 21.09 17.72
C GLN A 152 -1.83 21.02 18.97
N THR A 153 -1.88 19.92 19.72
CA THR A 153 -2.70 19.81 20.92
C THR A 153 -1.96 19.99 22.25
N ASP A 154 -0.62 19.93 22.28
CA ASP A 154 0.14 20.09 23.53
C ASP A 154 0.68 21.51 23.81
N ALA A 155 0.48 22.47 22.92
CA ALA A 155 0.96 23.85 23.11
C ALA A 155 -0.02 24.80 23.82
N ALA A 156 -1.23 24.34 24.22
CA ALA A 156 -2.27 25.17 24.80
C ALA A 156 -2.44 25.02 26.35
N ALA A 157 -1.58 24.23 27.02
CA ALA A 157 -1.72 23.95 28.46
C ALA A 157 -0.58 24.52 29.33
N ALA A 158 0.15 25.53 28.90
CA ALA A 158 1.14 26.22 29.74
C ALA A 158 0.92 27.72 29.76
N ALA A 159 -0.13 28.18 30.49
CA ALA A 159 -0.21 29.57 30.95
C ALA A 159 0.49 29.65 32.31
N PRO A 160 1.48 30.51 32.51
CA PRO A 160 2.10 30.68 33.84
C PRO A 160 1.19 31.49 34.74
N GLY A 161 0.74 30.86 35.82
CA GLY A 161 0.05 31.54 36.93
C GLY A 161 0.95 32.59 37.57
N ALA A 162 0.51 33.84 37.57
CA ALA A 162 1.15 34.95 38.28
C ALA A 162 1.09 34.70 39.77
N SER A 163 2.23 34.44 40.40
CA SER A 163 2.39 34.44 41.87
C SER A 163 2.67 35.85 42.36
N SER A 164 1.73 36.45 43.05
CA SER A 164 1.93 37.69 43.80
C SER A 164 2.68 37.37 45.09
N SER A 165 3.92 37.77 45.19
CA SER A 165 4.71 37.74 46.42
C SER A 165 4.42 38.97 47.27
N GLN A 166 3.83 38.75 48.47
CA GLN A 166 3.71 39.73 49.55
C GLN A 166 4.97 39.65 50.43
N PRO A 167 5.58 40.77 50.89
CA PRO A 167 6.78 40.76 51.74
C PRO A 167 6.42 40.40 53.20
N PRO A 168 7.33 39.81 53.97
CA PRO A 168 7.09 39.43 55.34
C PRO A 168 7.16 40.65 56.32
N ALA A 169 6.23 40.69 57.25
CA ALA A 169 6.16 41.66 58.36
C ALA A 169 7.28 41.40 59.37
N THR A 170 7.92 42.45 59.78
CA THR A 170 8.93 42.55 60.84
C THR A 170 8.42 42.16 62.19
N ALA A 171 9.07 41.29 62.92
CA ALA A 171 8.83 40.96 64.30
C ALA A 171 9.51 41.97 65.26
N PRO A 172 8.93 42.36 66.40
CA PRO A 172 9.53 43.26 67.39
C PRO A 172 10.54 42.53 68.30
N ALA A 173 11.57 43.30 68.72
CA ALA A 173 12.62 42.87 69.64
C ALA A 173 12.17 42.66 71.05
N PRO A 174 12.73 41.79 71.90
CA PRO A 174 12.45 41.66 73.30
C PRO A 174 13.21 42.70 74.12
N ALA A 175 12.55 43.23 75.14
CA ALA A 175 13.09 44.16 76.15
C ALA A 175 13.87 43.39 77.21
N PRO A 176 14.84 44.10 77.87
CA PRO A 176 15.76 43.48 78.84
C PRO A 176 15.15 43.33 80.21
N GLY A 177 15.52 42.32 80.97
CA GLY A 177 15.31 42.03 82.34
C GLY A 177 16.29 40.97 82.80
#